data_719384abcfaee18bf15ca2567ceb728e
#
_entry.id   719384abcfaee18bf15ca2567ceb728e
#
_cell.length_a   1.000
_cell.length_b   1.000
_cell.length_c   1.000
_cell.angle_alpha   90.00
_cell.angle_beta   90.00
_cell.angle_gamma   90.00
#
_symmetry.space_group_name_H-M   'P 1'
#
loop_
_entity.id
_entity.type
_entity.pdbx_description
1 polymer ?
#
loop_
_entity_poly.entity_id
_entity_poly.type
_entity_poly.pdbx_seq_one_letter_code
_entity_poly.pdbx_strand_id
1 'polypeptide(L)'
;MKIINEIYDRTIEDEELKYLRNNTCLLDIETTGFSREINHIYMIGLARLENDKIKVTLLFADNRSEEKDILIEFINYSKDVNRFISFNGLSFDFPFIKSRMNHNGIEYNFMEYEHLDIYKECKKLKDILCLGNLKQKTFESFLGIEREDSFDGGELIHQYKLYEKCNDEECYHNLITHNLEDVQGMVELLIILRYLHITDNIDNSTISEITNTNGEIVAKITTDYNIPKRFVIKSGFYYILFEKNIIKTILKPNSCTLKYYFDNYKNYVHLLNEDIIIPKQLLNDNNKNNAVPCKKSNCCIDVEGLYLPVFDKMLFEDEKLFKENLSSKETYVDISSKLNDSLYLKKYIIHIIKYRLN
;
A
#
# COMPACT_ATOMS: atom_id res chain seq x y z
N MET A 1 25.18 22.45 -22.20
CA MET A 1 24.47 21.22 -21.76
C MET A 1 25.49 20.09 -21.58
N LYS A 2 25.35 19.32 -20.51
CA LYS A 2 26.17 18.13 -20.23
C LYS A 2 25.29 16.88 -20.22
N ILE A 3 25.83 15.77 -20.71
CA ILE A 3 25.19 14.45 -20.64
C ILE A 3 26.11 13.56 -19.81
N ILE A 4 25.62 13.11 -18.65
CA ILE A 4 26.36 12.24 -17.74
C ILE A 4 25.73 10.84 -17.84
N ASN A 5 26.58 9.83 -18.07
CA ASN A 5 26.11 8.44 -18.14
C ASN A 5 26.86 7.63 -17.11
N GLU A 6 26.10 6.88 -16.30
CA GLU A 6 26.62 5.95 -15.32
C GLU A 6 25.96 4.59 -15.45
N ILE A 7 26.72 3.55 -15.14
CA ILE A 7 26.18 2.20 -15.01
C ILE A 7 25.96 1.95 -13.53
N TYR A 8 24.71 1.71 -13.16
CA TYR A 8 24.36 1.34 -11.81
C TYR A 8 24.58 -0.17 -11.64
N ASP A 9 25.65 -0.51 -10.91
CA ASP A 9 26.10 -1.90 -10.75
C ASP A 9 25.56 -2.52 -9.44
N ARG A 10 24.24 -2.49 -9.28
CA ARG A 10 23.58 -3.14 -8.14
C ARG A 10 22.70 -4.28 -8.65
N THR A 11 22.77 -5.42 -7.93
CA THR A 11 21.93 -6.58 -8.26
C THR A 11 20.49 -6.25 -7.91
N ILE A 12 19.61 -6.28 -8.92
CA ILE A 12 18.16 -6.15 -8.77
C ILE A 12 17.56 -7.52 -8.97
N GLU A 13 16.60 -7.89 -8.11
CA GLU A 13 15.94 -9.18 -8.22
C GLU A 13 15.04 -9.24 -9.47
N ASP A 14 14.81 -10.43 -10.00
CA ASP A 14 14.02 -10.64 -11.23
C ASP A 14 12.58 -10.07 -11.13
N GLU A 15 12.03 -9.99 -9.93
CA GLU A 15 10.70 -9.43 -9.71
C GLU A 15 10.64 -7.93 -9.95
N GLU A 16 11.70 -7.18 -9.62
CA GLU A 16 11.81 -5.76 -9.91
C GLU A 16 12.24 -5.52 -11.35
N LEU A 17 13.13 -6.36 -11.90
CA LEU A 17 13.55 -6.28 -13.29
C LEU A 17 12.38 -6.33 -14.28
N LYS A 18 11.28 -7.03 -13.93
CA LYS A 18 10.07 -7.05 -14.78
C LYS A 18 9.47 -5.65 -15.01
N TYR A 19 9.62 -4.74 -14.04
CA TYR A 19 9.14 -3.36 -14.18
C TYR A 19 10.01 -2.54 -15.15
N LEU A 20 11.28 -2.89 -15.30
CA LEU A 20 12.26 -2.18 -16.13
C LEU A 20 12.34 -2.71 -17.56
N ARG A 21 11.74 -3.86 -17.85
CA ARG A 21 11.69 -4.45 -19.21
C ARG A 21 10.74 -3.67 -20.13
N ASN A 22 10.72 -4.05 -21.42
CA ASN A 22 9.80 -3.50 -22.43
C ASN A 22 9.94 -2.00 -22.66
N ASN A 23 11.21 -1.53 -22.78
CA ASN A 23 11.49 -0.11 -23.03
C ASN A 23 10.86 0.82 -21.98
N THR A 24 11.01 0.44 -20.72
CA THR A 24 10.62 1.27 -19.59
C THR A 24 11.75 2.24 -19.23
N CYS A 25 11.40 3.48 -18.90
CA CYS A 25 12.32 4.52 -18.45
C CYS A 25 11.86 5.08 -17.10
N LEU A 26 12.74 5.13 -16.11
CA LEU A 26 12.52 5.92 -14.92
C LEU A 26 12.84 7.38 -15.22
N LEU A 27 12.09 8.29 -14.62
CA LEU A 27 12.20 9.73 -14.83
C LEU A 27 12.10 10.48 -13.52
N ASP A 28 13.00 11.44 -13.36
CA ASP A 28 12.96 12.47 -12.33
C ASP A 28 13.48 13.79 -12.90
N ILE A 29 13.00 14.95 -12.41
CA ILE A 29 13.46 16.25 -12.87
C ILE A 29 13.84 17.17 -11.72
N GLU A 30 14.82 18.04 -12.00
CA GLU A 30 15.18 19.13 -11.14
C GLU A 30 14.83 20.49 -11.77
N THR A 31 14.26 21.37 -10.96
CA THR A 31 13.73 22.65 -11.42
C THR A 31 14.19 23.81 -10.54
N THR A 32 14.19 25.01 -11.10
CA THR A 32 14.54 26.25 -10.34
C THR A 32 13.42 26.74 -9.43
N GLY A 33 12.35 25.98 -9.27
CA GLY A 33 11.21 26.26 -8.37
C GLY A 33 9.95 25.53 -8.81
N PHE A 34 8.87 25.68 -8.03
CA PHE A 34 7.64 24.87 -8.20
C PHE A 34 6.69 25.35 -9.32
N SER A 35 6.79 26.60 -9.76
CA SER A 35 5.90 27.13 -10.81
C SER A 35 6.45 26.85 -12.18
N ARG A 36 5.79 25.97 -12.92
CA ARG A 36 6.15 25.57 -14.27
C ARG A 36 6.01 26.67 -15.34
N GLU A 37 5.34 27.77 -15.00
CA GLU A 37 5.16 28.92 -15.88
C GLU A 37 6.39 29.84 -15.89
N ILE A 38 7.06 29.99 -14.75
CA ILE A 38 8.15 30.95 -14.54
C ILE A 38 9.50 30.31 -14.28
N ASN A 39 9.50 29.10 -13.73
CA ASN A 39 10.72 28.34 -13.45
C ASN A 39 11.05 27.43 -14.65
N HIS A 40 12.27 26.94 -14.69
CA HIS A 40 12.76 26.08 -15.77
C HIS A 40 13.36 24.78 -15.21
N ILE A 41 13.45 23.78 -16.07
CA ILE A 41 14.12 22.51 -15.78
C ILE A 41 15.61 22.71 -16.03
N TYR A 42 16.44 22.33 -15.06
CA TYR A 42 17.89 22.36 -15.25
C TYR A 42 18.51 20.97 -15.30
N MET A 43 17.77 19.94 -14.86
CA MET A 43 18.24 18.57 -14.97
C MET A 43 17.08 17.61 -15.22
N ILE A 44 17.33 16.57 -16.02
CA ILE A 44 16.43 15.45 -16.24
C ILE A 44 17.26 14.18 -16.00
N GLY A 45 16.85 13.41 -14.99
CA GLY A 45 17.42 12.11 -14.66
C GLY A 45 16.60 10.98 -15.26
N LEU A 46 17.29 10.05 -15.89
CA LEU A 46 16.70 8.92 -16.61
C LEU A 46 17.41 7.63 -16.22
N ALA A 47 16.68 6.52 -16.03
CA ALA A 47 17.29 5.20 -15.91
C ALA A 47 16.54 4.18 -16.78
N ARG A 48 17.31 3.31 -17.43
CA ARG A 48 16.81 2.23 -18.30
C ARG A 48 17.61 0.96 -18.12
N LEU A 49 16.99 -0.16 -18.39
CA LEU A 49 17.66 -1.45 -18.49
C LEU A 49 18.26 -1.58 -19.90
N GLU A 50 19.58 -1.56 -20.03
CA GLU A 50 20.32 -1.75 -21.27
C GLU A 50 21.34 -2.89 -21.10
N ASN A 51 21.27 -3.94 -21.92
CA ASN A 51 22.19 -5.09 -21.86
C ASN A 51 22.31 -5.70 -20.44
N ASP A 52 21.18 -5.92 -19.78
CA ASP A 52 21.07 -6.45 -18.41
C ASP A 52 21.75 -5.59 -17.32
N LYS A 53 22.04 -4.34 -17.64
CA LYS A 53 22.55 -3.35 -16.69
C LYS A 53 21.66 -2.13 -16.66
N ILE A 54 21.58 -1.49 -15.52
CA ILE A 54 20.86 -0.23 -15.40
C ILE A 54 21.78 0.91 -15.77
N LYS A 55 21.45 1.59 -16.84
CA LYS A 55 22.11 2.82 -17.26
C LYS A 55 21.33 4.01 -16.75
N VAL A 56 22.00 4.87 -16.01
CA VAL A 56 21.50 6.17 -15.59
C VAL A 56 22.07 7.23 -16.50
N THR A 57 21.23 8.13 -16.98
CA THR A 57 21.63 9.27 -17.83
C THR A 57 21.07 10.54 -17.22
N LEU A 58 21.93 11.51 -16.93
CA LEU A 58 21.53 12.83 -16.49
C LEU A 58 21.74 13.83 -17.62
N LEU A 59 20.69 14.57 -17.95
CA LEU A 59 20.74 15.69 -18.91
C LEU A 59 20.77 16.98 -18.09
N PHE A 60 21.91 17.67 -18.07
CA PHE A 60 22.15 18.84 -17.24
C PHE A 60 22.32 20.10 -18.07
N ALA A 61 21.56 21.15 -17.75
CA ALA A 61 21.71 22.47 -18.33
C ALA A 61 22.62 23.34 -17.48
N ASP A 62 23.74 23.81 -18.02
CA ASP A 62 24.68 24.68 -17.32
C ASP A 62 24.07 26.07 -17.01
N ASN A 63 23.05 26.46 -17.79
CA ASN A 63 22.31 27.69 -17.61
C ASN A 63 20.92 27.60 -18.26
N ARG A 64 20.07 28.58 -17.96
CA ARG A 64 18.68 28.62 -18.43
C ARG A 64 18.51 28.53 -19.95
N SER A 65 19.48 29.04 -20.75
CA SER A 65 19.36 29.02 -22.22
C SER A 65 19.45 27.62 -22.82
N GLU A 66 19.98 26.65 -22.07
CA GLU A 66 20.12 25.25 -22.46
C GLU A 66 18.93 24.36 -22.08
N GLU A 67 17.88 24.92 -21.44
CA GLU A 67 16.66 24.15 -21.13
C GLU A 67 16.07 23.50 -22.38
N LYS A 68 16.05 24.24 -23.51
CA LYS A 68 15.52 23.70 -24.77
C LYS A 68 16.33 22.50 -25.24
N ASP A 69 17.65 22.52 -25.07
CA ASP A 69 18.54 21.45 -25.53
C ASP A 69 18.32 20.17 -24.73
N ILE A 70 18.22 20.27 -23.39
CA ILE A 70 17.92 19.08 -22.55
C ILE A 70 16.52 18.51 -22.83
N LEU A 71 15.54 19.34 -23.15
CA LEU A 71 14.19 18.88 -23.52
C LEU A 71 14.18 18.15 -24.89
N ILE A 72 14.95 18.62 -25.87
CA ILE A 72 15.11 17.94 -27.16
C ILE A 72 15.84 16.61 -26.96
N GLU A 73 16.90 16.58 -26.15
CA GLU A 73 17.63 15.35 -25.88
C GLU A 73 16.77 14.34 -25.09
N PHE A 74 15.95 14.79 -24.15
CA PHE A 74 14.96 13.95 -23.50
C PHE A 74 14.01 13.28 -24.50
N ILE A 75 13.53 14.00 -25.52
CA ILE A 75 12.69 13.43 -26.58
C ILE A 75 13.47 12.36 -27.36
N ASN A 76 14.73 12.65 -27.71
CA ASN A 76 15.58 11.68 -28.41
C ASN A 76 15.74 10.38 -27.60
N TYR A 77 15.95 10.51 -26.30
CA TYR A 77 16.09 9.38 -25.38
C TYR A 77 14.79 8.58 -25.17
N SER A 78 13.65 9.24 -25.39
CA SER A 78 12.32 8.68 -25.13
C SER A 78 11.65 8.07 -26.37
N LYS A 79 12.26 8.09 -27.54
CA LYS A 79 11.64 7.65 -28.81
C LYS A 79 11.13 6.23 -28.83
N ASP A 80 11.79 5.34 -28.11
CA ASP A 80 11.44 3.91 -28.03
C ASP A 80 10.87 3.52 -26.66
N VAL A 81 10.62 4.51 -25.78
CA VAL A 81 10.00 4.27 -24.48
C VAL A 81 8.54 3.93 -24.65
N ASN A 82 8.06 2.91 -23.93
CA ASN A 82 6.65 2.52 -23.88
C ASN A 82 6.00 2.92 -22.57
N ARG A 83 6.80 2.95 -21.48
CA ARG A 83 6.34 3.24 -20.13
C ARG A 83 7.33 4.11 -19.37
N PHE A 84 6.81 5.07 -18.63
CA PHE A 84 7.59 5.81 -17.64
C PHE A 84 7.26 5.34 -16.22
N ILE A 85 8.28 5.28 -15.37
CA ILE A 85 8.17 5.11 -13.93
C ILE A 85 8.69 6.39 -13.28
N SER A 86 7.98 6.89 -12.28
CA SER A 86 8.35 8.10 -11.54
C SER A 86 7.90 8.04 -10.10
N PHE A 87 8.38 8.96 -9.28
CA PHE A 87 7.89 9.17 -7.93
C PHE A 87 7.15 10.49 -7.83
N ASN A 88 5.80 10.46 -7.82
CA ASN A 88 4.90 11.62 -7.89
C ASN A 88 4.96 12.41 -9.22
N GLY A 89 5.54 11.81 -10.25
CA GLY A 89 5.78 12.48 -11.53
C GLY A 89 4.52 12.80 -12.31
N LEU A 90 3.44 12.03 -12.15
CA LEU A 90 2.14 12.35 -12.76
C LEU A 90 1.59 13.69 -12.25
N SER A 91 1.95 14.12 -11.03
CA SER A 91 1.50 15.38 -10.44
C SER A 91 2.47 16.52 -10.68
N PHE A 92 3.77 16.25 -10.82
CA PHE A 92 4.82 17.27 -10.92
C PHE A 92 5.62 17.19 -12.23
N ASP A 93 6.40 16.14 -12.45
CA ASP A 93 7.40 16.06 -13.52
C ASP A 93 6.78 16.18 -14.91
N PHE A 94 5.82 15.33 -15.24
CA PHE A 94 5.20 15.33 -16.59
C PHE A 94 4.43 16.63 -16.91
N PRO A 95 3.61 17.18 -16.00
CA PRO A 95 3.01 18.50 -16.22
C PRO A 95 4.04 19.61 -16.36
N PHE A 96 5.17 19.52 -15.63
CA PHE A 96 6.23 20.51 -15.70
C PHE A 96 6.95 20.42 -17.05
N ILE A 97 7.42 19.25 -17.46
CA ILE A 97 8.04 19.01 -18.76
C ILE A 97 7.13 19.48 -19.89
N LYS A 98 5.85 19.10 -19.87
CA LYS A 98 4.87 19.51 -20.87
C LYS A 98 4.74 21.03 -20.97
N SER A 99 4.66 21.73 -19.83
CA SER A 99 4.59 23.19 -19.80
C SER A 99 5.85 23.81 -20.37
N ARG A 100 7.04 23.30 -20.02
CA ARG A 100 8.32 23.81 -20.52
C ARG A 100 8.54 23.52 -22.01
N MET A 101 8.10 22.36 -22.50
CA MET A 101 8.12 22.04 -23.93
C MET A 101 7.27 23.04 -24.72
N ASN A 102 6.03 23.28 -24.28
CA ASN A 102 5.15 24.27 -24.90
C ASN A 102 5.78 25.67 -24.91
N HIS A 103 6.41 26.09 -23.80
CA HIS A 103 7.11 27.38 -23.70
C HIS A 103 8.27 27.50 -24.70
N ASN A 104 8.97 26.40 -24.95
CA ASN A 104 10.09 26.33 -25.88
C ASN A 104 9.67 26.04 -27.36
N GLY A 105 8.37 25.95 -27.63
CA GLY A 105 7.83 25.65 -28.98
C GLY A 105 8.13 24.21 -29.42
N ILE A 106 8.17 23.28 -28.50
CA ILE A 106 8.38 21.86 -28.76
C ILE A 106 7.05 21.13 -28.62
N GLU A 107 6.63 20.46 -29.68
CA GLU A 107 5.43 19.60 -29.70
C GLU A 107 5.83 18.17 -29.32
N TYR A 108 5.27 17.66 -28.25
CA TYR A 108 5.48 16.29 -27.80
C TYR A 108 4.28 15.78 -27.00
N ASN A 109 3.87 14.53 -27.25
CA ASN A 109 2.68 13.95 -26.62
C ASN A 109 3.05 12.84 -25.62
N PHE A 110 2.91 13.13 -24.33
CA PHE A 110 3.09 12.14 -23.25
C PHE A 110 1.90 11.21 -23.04
N MET A 111 0.73 11.47 -23.66
CA MET A 111 -0.49 10.71 -23.40
C MET A 111 -0.46 9.28 -23.98
N GLU A 112 0.51 9.00 -24.84
CA GLU A 112 0.66 7.68 -25.48
C GLU A 112 1.48 6.68 -24.65
N TYR A 113 2.07 7.12 -23.53
CA TYR A 113 2.90 6.27 -22.68
C TYR A 113 2.11 5.71 -21.50
N GLU A 114 2.44 4.50 -21.11
CA GLU A 114 2.04 3.98 -19.80
C GLU A 114 2.81 4.71 -18.70
N HIS A 115 2.15 4.95 -17.57
CA HIS A 115 2.76 5.59 -16.42
C HIS A 115 2.57 4.75 -15.17
N LEU A 116 3.68 4.43 -14.49
CA LEU A 116 3.69 3.87 -13.15
C LEU A 116 4.22 4.94 -12.18
N ASP A 117 3.35 5.52 -11.38
CA ASP A 117 3.72 6.49 -10.36
C ASP A 117 3.80 5.77 -9.01
N ILE A 118 5.04 5.53 -8.53
CA ILE A 118 5.30 4.79 -7.29
C ILE A 118 4.61 5.45 -6.08
N TYR A 119 4.61 6.79 -6.01
CA TYR A 119 3.93 7.51 -4.94
C TYR A 119 2.44 7.20 -4.92
N LYS A 120 1.79 7.26 -6.08
CA LYS A 120 0.35 7.02 -6.23
C LYS A 120 -0.02 5.60 -5.83
N GLU A 121 0.72 4.61 -6.33
CA GLU A 121 0.50 3.20 -6.01
C GLU A 121 0.74 2.90 -4.53
N CYS A 122 1.81 3.47 -3.95
CA CYS A 122 2.23 3.17 -2.58
C CYS A 122 1.57 4.06 -1.51
N LYS A 123 0.70 5.01 -1.89
CA LYS A 123 0.06 5.93 -0.94
C LYS A 123 -0.65 5.21 0.21
N LYS A 124 -1.33 4.09 -0.08
CA LYS A 124 -2.03 3.26 0.92
C LYS A 124 -1.07 2.57 1.91
N LEU A 125 0.19 2.40 1.57
CA LEU A 125 1.18 1.76 2.44
C LEU A 125 1.60 2.63 3.63
N LYS A 126 1.30 3.93 3.64
CA LYS A 126 1.69 4.84 4.71
C LYS A 126 1.31 4.33 6.10
N ASP A 127 0.03 4.01 6.25
CA ASP A 127 -0.51 3.58 7.55
C ASP A 127 -0.15 2.12 7.85
N ILE A 128 -0.08 1.28 6.81
CA ILE A 128 0.27 -0.13 6.91
C ILE A 128 1.71 -0.31 7.39
N LEU A 129 2.64 0.44 6.81
CA LEU A 129 4.07 0.40 7.14
C LEU A 129 4.46 1.41 8.23
N CYS A 130 3.49 2.15 8.79
CA CYS A 130 3.70 3.18 9.81
C CYS A 130 4.74 4.24 9.40
N LEU A 131 4.67 4.71 8.14
CA LEU A 131 5.59 5.71 7.61
C LEU A 131 5.22 7.11 8.11
N GLY A 132 6.21 7.91 8.50
CA GLY A 132 6.00 9.29 8.97
C GLY A 132 5.42 10.22 7.90
N ASN A 133 5.83 10.03 6.66
CA ASN A 133 5.34 10.75 5.48
C ASN A 133 5.47 9.87 4.23
N LEU A 134 5.16 10.43 3.06
CA LEU A 134 5.19 9.74 1.77
C LEU A 134 6.29 10.27 0.85
N LYS A 135 7.39 10.82 1.37
CA LYS A 135 8.54 11.21 0.56
C LYS A 135 9.33 9.98 0.11
N GLN A 136 9.98 10.04 -1.05
CA GLN A 136 10.85 8.98 -1.57
C GLN A 136 11.88 8.54 -0.53
N LYS A 137 12.63 9.47 0.06
CA LYS A 137 13.63 9.22 1.13
C LYS A 137 13.04 8.48 2.36
N THR A 138 11.73 8.62 2.63
CA THR A 138 11.09 7.89 3.73
C THR A 138 10.86 6.42 3.39
N PHE A 139 10.45 6.11 2.17
CA PHE A 139 10.34 4.73 1.70
C PHE A 139 11.71 4.07 1.59
N GLU A 140 12.71 4.78 1.08
CA GLU A 140 14.10 4.32 0.99
C GLU A 140 14.65 3.99 2.37
N SER A 141 14.53 4.90 3.32
CA SER A 141 14.93 4.67 4.73
C SER A 141 14.19 3.50 5.36
N PHE A 142 12.89 3.34 5.07
CA PHE A 142 12.14 2.16 5.52
C PHE A 142 12.75 0.87 4.95
N LEU A 143 13.16 0.84 3.70
CA LEU A 143 13.77 -0.33 3.05
C LEU A 143 15.23 -0.53 3.46
N GLY A 144 15.89 0.48 4.02
CA GLY A 144 17.32 0.47 4.36
C GLY A 144 18.22 0.85 3.17
N ILE A 145 17.67 1.60 2.22
CA ILE A 145 18.44 2.22 1.13
C ILE A 145 19.13 3.45 1.70
N GLU A 146 20.44 3.47 1.63
CA GLU A 146 21.28 4.55 2.14
C GLU A 146 21.57 5.57 1.03
N ARG A 147 21.75 6.84 1.43
CA ARG A 147 22.10 7.96 0.56
C ARG A 147 23.26 8.75 1.15
N GLU A 148 24.09 9.31 0.30
CA GLU A 148 25.10 10.30 0.67
C GLU A 148 24.51 11.71 0.67
N ASP A 149 23.56 11.97 -0.24
CA ASP A 149 22.88 13.26 -0.36
C ASP A 149 21.97 13.58 0.83
N SER A 150 22.18 14.76 1.41
CA SER A 150 21.39 15.30 2.53
C SER A 150 20.53 16.51 2.17
N PHE A 151 20.65 17.05 0.96
CA PHE A 151 19.98 18.28 0.54
C PHE A 151 18.48 18.07 0.32
N ASP A 152 17.71 19.12 0.53
CA ASP A 152 16.30 19.18 0.09
C ASP A 152 16.17 19.99 -1.20
N GLY A 153 15.01 19.86 -1.88
CA GLY A 153 14.78 20.54 -3.17
C GLY A 153 14.92 22.07 -3.11
N GLY A 154 14.66 22.70 -1.94
CA GLY A 154 14.83 24.13 -1.77
C GLY A 154 16.31 24.55 -1.73
N GLU A 155 17.13 23.74 -1.07
CA GLU A 155 18.58 23.93 -1.00
C GLU A 155 19.22 23.73 -2.38
N LEU A 156 18.77 22.75 -3.15
CA LEU A 156 19.26 22.51 -4.52
C LEU A 156 18.96 23.65 -5.48
N ILE A 157 17.80 24.30 -5.36
CA ILE A 157 17.51 25.52 -6.12
C ILE A 157 18.55 26.60 -5.85
N HIS A 158 18.98 26.75 -4.59
CA HIS A 158 20.03 27.69 -4.24
C HIS A 158 21.41 27.26 -4.81
N GLN A 159 21.74 25.98 -4.73
CA GLN A 159 22.98 25.43 -5.29
C GLN A 159 23.04 25.66 -6.81
N TYR A 160 21.94 25.42 -7.54
CA TYR A 160 21.92 25.66 -8.99
C TYR A 160 22.10 27.14 -9.34
N LYS A 161 21.46 28.05 -8.60
CA LYS A 161 21.63 29.51 -8.80
C LYS A 161 23.05 30.00 -8.53
N LEU A 162 23.76 29.37 -7.60
CA LEU A 162 25.19 29.65 -7.36
C LEU A 162 26.03 29.10 -8.52
N TYR A 163 25.78 27.87 -8.91
CA TYR A 163 26.46 27.25 -10.04
C TYR A 163 26.30 28.06 -11.34
N GLU A 164 25.08 28.49 -11.67
CA GLU A 164 24.81 29.31 -12.87
C GLU A 164 25.60 30.64 -12.86
N LYS A 165 25.92 31.19 -11.68
CA LYS A 165 26.65 32.47 -11.56
C LYS A 165 28.16 32.33 -11.61
N CYS A 166 28.71 31.31 -11.01
CA CYS A 166 30.15 31.20 -10.80
C CYS A 166 30.80 29.89 -11.22
N ASN A 167 30.02 28.95 -11.79
CA ASN A 167 30.45 27.61 -12.17
C ASN A 167 31.14 26.86 -11.01
N ASP A 168 30.58 26.95 -9.82
CA ASP A 168 31.13 26.35 -8.62
C ASP A 168 31.08 24.80 -8.72
N GLU A 169 32.25 24.15 -8.62
CA GLU A 169 32.39 22.70 -8.79
C GLU A 169 31.75 21.91 -7.64
N GLU A 170 31.70 22.45 -6.42
CA GLU A 170 31.04 21.79 -5.28
C GLU A 170 29.53 21.81 -5.47
N CYS A 171 28.98 22.96 -5.88
CA CYS A 171 27.57 23.06 -6.22
C CYS A 171 27.20 22.10 -7.36
N TYR A 172 28.01 22.02 -8.40
CA TYR A 172 27.82 21.08 -9.50
C TYR A 172 27.79 19.63 -9.01
N HIS A 173 28.78 19.24 -8.22
CA HIS A 173 28.86 17.89 -7.67
C HIS A 173 27.60 17.55 -6.83
N ASN A 174 27.17 18.45 -5.96
CA ASN A 174 25.99 18.26 -5.13
C ASN A 174 24.71 18.07 -5.97
N LEU A 175 24.54 18.87 -7.02
CA LEU A 175 23.38 18.78 -7.94
C LEU A 175 23.37 17.42 -8.67
N ILE A 176 24.52 16.99 -9.21
CA ILE A 176 24.63 15.71 -9.92
C ILE A 176 24.39 14.55 -8.98
N THR A 177 25.02 14.55 -7.80
CA THR A 177 24.87 13.46 -6.80
C THR A 177 23.43 13.31 -6.36
N HIS A 178 22.72 14.43 -6.10
CA HIS A 178 21.32 14.39 -5.68
C HIS A 178 20.43 13.69 -6.69
N ASN A 179 20.40 14.15 -7.95
CA ASN A 179 19.52 13.58 -8.94
C ASN A 179 19.94 12.15 -9.36
N LEU A 180 21.25 11.88 -9.34
CA LEU A 180 21.77 10.53 -9.55
C LEU A 180 21.19 9.56 -8.50
N GLU A 181 21.25 9.95 -7.21
CA GLU A 181 20.72 9.14 -6.12
C GLU A 181 19.19 9.08 -6.12
N ASP A 182 18.48 10.11 -6.57
CA ASP A 182 17.04 10.07 -6.72
C ASP A 182 16.61 9.03 -7.76
N VAL A 183 17.30 8.99 -8.90
CA VAL A 183 17.02 8.02 -9.96
C VAL A 183 17.45 6.60 -9.56
N GLN A 184 18.63 6.43 -8.97
CA GLN A 184 19.12 5.14 -8.47
C GLN A 184 18.25 4.59 -7.33
N GLY A 185 17.91 5.46 -6.38
CA GLY A 185 17.03 5.14 -5.27
C GLY A 185 15.64 4.71 -5.74
N MET A 186 15.12 5.35 -6.81
CA MET A 186 13.84 4.96 -7.41
C MET A 186 13.90 3.56 -8.04
N VAL A 187 15.02 3.16 -8.63
CA VAL A 187 15.23 1.79 -9.14
C VAL A 187 15.15 0.79 -7.99
N GLU A 188 15.86 1.05 -6.89
CA GLU A 188 15.82 0.17 -5.71
C GLU A 188 14.45 0.17 -5.05
N LEU A 189 13.76 1.30 -5.09
CA LEU A 189 12.44 1.47 -4.50
C LEU A 189 11.36 0.64 -5.18
N LEU A 190 11.57 0.11 -6.39
CA LEU A 190 10.61 -0.78 -7.05
C LEU A 190 10.22 -1.98 -6.19
N ILE A 191 11.08 -2.43 -5.31
CA ILE A 191 10.80 -3.51 -4.35
C ILE A 191 9.60 -3.19 -3.42
N ILE A 192 9.28 -1.90 -3.20
CA ILE A 192 8.12 -1.48 -2.39
C ILE A 192 6.78 -1.95 -2.99
N LEU A 193 6.74 -2.10 -4.30
CA LEU A 193 5.55 -2.56 -5.01
C LEU A 193 5.13 -3.98 -4.61
N ARG A 194 6.07 -4.78 -4.08
CA ARG A 194 5.75 -6.11 -3.54
C ARG A 194 4.70 -6.06 -2.43
N TYR A 195 4.69 -4.99 -1.63
CA TYR A 195 3.69 -4.88 -0.55
C TYR A 195 2.25 -4.76 -1.07
N LEU A 196 2.07 -4.31 -2.32
CA LEU A 196 0.76 -4.19 -2.97
C LEU A 196 0.18 -5.57 -3.37
N HIS A 197 1.05 -6.57 -3.51
CA HIS A 197 0.71 -7.91 -4.02
C HIS A 197 0.65 -9.00 -2.95
N ILE A 198 0.76 -8.63 -1.67
CA ILE A 198 0.73 -9.60 -0.54
C ILE A 198 -0.56 -10.43 -0.54
N THR A 199 -1.68 -9.83 -0.96
CA THR A 199 -2.99 -10.48 -0.93
C THR A 199 -3.32 -11.30 -2.18
N ASP A 200 -2.55 -11.21 -3.26
CA ASP A 200 -2.90 -11.75 -4.57
C ASP A 200 -3.07 -13.29 -4.55
N ASN A 201 -2.22 -13.99 -3.84
CA ASN A 201 -2.25 -15.45 -3.74
C ASN A 201 -2.33 -15.96 -2.29
N ILE A 202 -2.72 -15.11 -1.35
CA ILE A 202 -2.70 -15.46 0.08
C ILE A 202 -3.64 -16.62 0.42
N ASP A 203 -4.69 -16.86 -0.35
CA ASP A 203 -5.61 -17.99 -0.18
C ASP A 203 -4.90 -19.33 -0.35
N ASN A 204 -3.85 -19.40 -1.17
CA ASN A 204 -3.04 -20.60 -1.42
C ASN A 204 -2.01 -20.88 -0.31
N SER A 205 -1.88 -19.98 0.66
CA SER A 205 -0.95 -20.15 1.79
C SER A 205 -1.27 -21.40 2.63
N THR A 206 -0.28 -21.87 3.37
CA THR A 206 -0.42 -23.05 4.25
C THR A 206 -0.31 -22.64 5.71
N ILE A 207 -1.28 -23.06 6.53
CA ILE A 207 -1.18 -22.92 7.98
C ILE A 207 -0.36 -24.09 8.52
N SER A 208 0.74 -23.82 9.22
CA SER A 208 1.70 -24.83 9.66
C SER A 208 1.62 -25.13 11.17
N GLU A 209 1.22 -24.16 11.96
CA GLU A 209 1.11 -24.28 13.40
C GLU A 209 -0.10 -23.53 13.92
N ILE A 210 -0.80 -24.15 14.88
CA ILE A 210 -1.83 -23.47 15.69
C ILE A 210 -1.65 -23.94 17.12
N THR A 211 -1.59 -22.98 18.05
CA THR A 211 -1.59 -23.22 19.48
C THR A 211 -2.59 -22.29 20.15
N ASN A 212 -3.27 -22.80 21.17
CA ASN A 212 -4.16 -22.02 22.01
C ASN A 212 -3.57 -22.00 23.42
N THR A 213 -3.18 -20.83 23.87
CA THR A 213 -2.53 -20.68 25.19
C THR A 213 -3.09 -19.42 25.86
N ASN A 214 -3.61 -19.58 27.07
CA ASN A 214 -4.15 -18.47 27.88
C ASN A 214 -5.23 -17.62 27.17
N GLY A 215 -6.06 -18.24 26.33
CA GLY A 215 -7.12 -17.55 25.58
C GLY A 215 -6.63 -16.81 24.35
N GLU A 216 -5.35 -16.87 24.01
CA GLU A 216 -4.79 -16.36 22.76
C GLU A 216 -4.56 -17.50 21.76
N ILE A 217 -4.89 -17.29 20.51
CA ILE A 217 -4.64 -18.24 19.43
C ILE A 217 -3.42 -17.75 18.66
N VAL A 218 -2.36 -18.55 18.67
CA VAL A 218 -1.14 -18.30 17.91
C VAL A 218 -1.17 -19.17 16.68
N ALA A 219 -1.01 -18.55 15.49
CA ALA A 219 -0.97 -19.26 14.23
C ALA A 219 0.23 -18.82 13.39
N LYS A 220 0.79 -19.77 12.64
CA LYS A 220 1.85 -19.52 11.65
C LYS A 220 1.38 -19.97 10.29
N ILE A 221 1.43 -19.05 9.35
CA ILE A 221 1.06 -19.26 7.93
C ILE A 221 2.31 -19.09 7.09
N THR A 222 2.53 -19.99 6.15
CA THR A 222 3.59 -19.90 5.14
C THR A 222 2.98 -19.54 3.80
N THR A 223 3.56 -18.55 3.13
CA THR A 223 3.16 -18.09 1.79
C THR A 223 4.27 -18.39 0.78
N ASP A 224 3.92 -18.39 -0.51
CA ASP A 224 4.90 -18.44 -1.60
C ASP A 224 5.50 -17.05 -1.88
N TYR A 225 5.04 -16.03 -1.17
CA TYR A 225 5.40 -14.64 -1.36
C TYR A 225 6.42 -14.18 -0.31
N ASN A 226 7.49 -13.53 -0.76
CA ASN A 226 8.57 -13.07 0.10
C ASN A 226 8.45 -11.56 0.39
N ILE A 227 8.28 -11.21 1.66
CA ILE A 227 8.17 -9.82 2.13
C ILE A 227 9.58 -9.19 2.21
N PRO A 228 9.84 -8.06 1.54
CA PRO A 228 11.17 -7.44 1.52
C PRO A 228 11.69 -7.06 2.90
N LYS A 229 10.87 -6.39 3.69
CA LYS A 229 11.16 -6.02 5.08
C LYS A 229 9.95 -6.28 5.96
N ARG A 230 10.20 -6.83 7.15
CA ARG A 230 9.15 -7.16 8.11
C ARG A 230 8.32 -5.94 8.51
N PHE A 231 7.02 -6.15 8.68
CA PHE A 231 6.10 -5.17 9.23
C PHE A 231 5.00 -5.83 10.05
N VAL A 232 4.21 -5.03 10.76
CA VAL A 232 3.17 -5.52 11.67
C VAL A 232 1.88 -4.77 11.44
N ILE A 233 0.78 -5.50 11.37
CA ILE A 233 -0.57 -4.93 11.53
C ILE A 233 -1.15 -5.39 12.86
N LYS A 234 -1.82 -4.50 13.59
CA LYS A 234 -2.34 -4.79 14.94
C LYS A 234 -3.64 -4.05 15.24
N SER A 235 -4.39 -4.63 16.16
CA SER A 235 -5.55 -4.02 16.83
C SER A 235 -5.68 -4.60 18.24
N GLY A 236 -6.78 -4.29 18.95
CA GLY A 236 -7.07 -4.94 20.24
C GLY A 236 -7.31 -6.45 20.12
N PHE A 237 -7.67 -6.96 18.95
CA PHE A 237 -8.07 -8.36 18.72
C PHE A 237 -7.02 -9.19 18.01
N TYR A 238 -6.00 -8.57 17.41
CA TYR A 238 -4.97 -9.30 16.70
C TYR A 238 -3.63 -8.56 16.64
N TYR A 239 -2.57 -9.36 16.50
CA TYR A 239 -1.23 -8.94 16.14
C TYR A 239 -0.74 -9.85 15.01
N ILE A 240 -0.40 -9.29 13.85
CA ILE A 240 0.03 -10.05 12.67
C ILE A 240 1.37 -9.50 12.22
N LEU A 241 2.42 -10.31 12.34
CA LEU A 241 3.77 -10.04 11.88
C LEU A 241 4.00 -10.71 10.53
N PHE A 242 4.40 -9.93 9.56
CA PHE A 242 4.87 -10.38 8.24
C PHE A 242 6.40 -10.37 8.24
N GLU A 243 7.01 -11.50 7.95
CA GLU A 243 8.47 -11.65 7.93
C GLU A 243 8.88 -12.69 6.89
N LYS A 244 9.56 -12.24 5.81
CA LYS A 244 9.86 -13.09 4.66
C LYS A 244 8.59 -13.76 4.14
N ASN A 245 8.57 -15.08 4.02
CA ASN A 245 7.42 -15.87 3.58
C ASN A 245 6.55 -16.39 4.74
N ILE A 246 6.71 -15.85 5.94
CA ILE A 246 6.02 -16.30 7.14
C ILE A 246 5.12 -15.17 7.67
N ILE A 247 3.88 -15.53 7.99
CA ILE A 247 2.94 -14.67 8.71
C ILE A 247 2.69 -15.30 10.07
N LYS A 248 3.14 -14.62 11.14
CA LYS A 248 2.90 -15.02 12.53
C LYS A 248 1.73 -14.20 13.09
N THR A 249 0.71 -14.87 13.56
CA THR A 249 -0.53 -14.22 14.02
C THR A 249 -0.81 -14.59 15.47
N ILE A 250 -1.20 -13.60 16.26
CA ILE A 250 -1.82 -13.78 17.57
C ILE A 250 -3.23 -13.19 17.48
N LEU A 251 -4.24 -14.02 17.68
CA LEU A 251 -5.63 -13.58 17.82
C LEU A 251 -5.99 -13.54 19.31
N LYS A 252 -6.72 -12.51 19.72
CA LYS A 252 -7.19 -12.26 21.08
C LYS A 252 -8.70 -12.19 21.09
N PRO A 253 -9.41 -13.33 21.15
CA PRO A 253 -10.85 -13.35 21.25
C PRO A 253 -11.31 -12.70 22.55
N ASN A 254 -12.43 -11.97 22.48
CA ASN A 254 -13.05 -11.41 23.67
C ASN A 254 -14.06 -12.41 24.28
N SER A 255 -13.90 -12.76 25.54
CA SER A 255 -14.86 -13.59 26.28
C SER A 255 -15.93 -12.67 26.87
N CYS A 256 -17.13 -12.72 26.32
CA CYS A 256 -18.25 -11.88 26.76
C CYS A 256 -19.59 -12.47 26.31
N THR A 257 -20.67 -11.81 26.70
CA THR A 257 -22.04 -12.10 26.23
C THR A 257 -22.45 -11.11 25.18
N LEU A 258 -22.81 -11.60 23.98
CA LEU A 258 -23.30 -10.79 22.88
C LEU A 258 -24.69 -11.27 22.45
N LYS A 259 -25.40 -10.42 21.69
CA LYS A 259 -26.78 -10.68 21.22
C LYS A 259 -26.74 -11.23 19.79
N TYR A 260 -27.45 -12.33 19.59
CA TYR A 260 -27.83 -12.80 18.27
C TYR A 260 -29.27 -12.34 17.97
N TYR A 261 -29.42 -11.49 16.93
CA TYR A 261 -30.72 -10.98 16.47
C TYR A 261 -31.26 -11.85 15.34
N PHE A 262 -32.52 -12.32 15.47
CA PHE A 262 -33.14 -13.12 14.43
C PHE A 262 -33.63 -12.21 13.27
N ASP A 263 -33.18 -12.47 12.05
CA ASP A 263 -33.52 -11.68 10.87
C ASP A 263 -35.02 -11.74 10.56
N ASN A 264 -35.62 -12.91 10.72
CA ASN A 264 -37.03 -13.18 10.49
C ASN A 264 -37.88 -13.04 11.76
N TYR A 265 -37.61 -12.00 12.57
CA TYR A 265 -38.28 -11.75 13.88
C TYR A 265 -39.82 -11.87 13.86
N LYS A 266 -40.46 -11.62 12.72
CA LYS A 266 -41.91 -11.76 12.55
C LYS A 266 -42.42 -13.20 12.76
N ASN A 267 -41.55 -14.19 12.65
CA ASN A 267 -41.84 -15.61 12.84
C ASN A 267 -41.64 -16.08 14.28
N TYR A 268 -41.30 -15.17 15.19
CA TYR A 268 -41.01 -15.46 16.59
C TYR A 268 -41.96 -14.74 17.54
N VAL A 269 -42.07 -15.31 18.73
CA VAL A 269 -42.78 -14.73 19.88
C VAL A 269 -41.89 -14.80 21.11
N HIS A 270 -42.07 -13.84 21.99
CA HIS A 270 -41.46 -13.80 23.31
C HIS A 270 -42.46 -14.35 24.34
N LEU A 271 -42.10 -15.41 25.04
CA LEU A 271 -42.83 -15.97 26.18
C LEU A 271 -42.41 -15.20 27.43
N LEU A 272 -43.31 -14.32 27.93
CA LEU A 272 -42.96 -13.39 29.01
C LEU A 272 -42.65 -14.06 30.35
N ASN A 273 -43.29 -15.21 30.65
CA ASN A 273 -43.10 -15.89 31.93
C ASN A 273 -41.73 -16.63 32.01
N GLU A 274 -41.23 -17.05 30.87
CA GLU A 274 -39.97 -17.83 30.77
C GLU A 274 -38.82 -16.99 30.26
N ASP A 275 -39.12 -15.76 29.79
CA ASP A 275 -38.18 -14.83 29.15
C ASP A 275 -37.40 -15.47 28.00
N ILE A 276 -38.09 -16.28 27.17
CA ILE A 276 -37.49 -16.98 26.02
C ILE A 276 -38.16 -16.59 24.70
N ILE A 277 -37.40 -16.64 23.64
CA ILE A 277 -37.91 -16.41 22.29
C ILE A 277 -38.04 -17.74 21.56
N ILE A 278 -39.26 -18.03 21.08
CA ILE A 278 -39.55 -19.25 20.34
C ILE A 278 -40.19 -18.97 18.97
N PRO A 279 -40.00 -19.86 17.99
CA PRO A 279 -40.76 -19.81 16.74
C PRO A 279 -42.29 -19.89 17.00
N LYS A 280 -43.06 -19.11 16.28
CA LYS A 280 -44.56 -19.14 16.39
C LYS A 280 -45.15 -20.53 16.21
N GLN A 281 -44.49 -21.40 15.41
CA GLN A 281 -44.91 -22.77 15.16
C GLN A 281 -44.88 -23.66 16.42
N LEU A 282 -44.13 -23.27 17.45
CA LEU A 282 -44.03 -24.00 18.73
C LEU A 282 -45.09 -23.50 19.77
N LEU A 283 -45.94 -22.53 19.39
CA LEU A 283 -47.04 -22.11 20.25
C LEU A 283 -48.07 -23.25 20.40
N ASN A 284 -48.48 -23.46 21.64
CA ASN A 284 -49.54 -24.40 22.03
C ASN A 284 -50.51 -23.72 23.00
N ASP A 285 -51.59 -24.40 23.36
CA ASP A 285 -52.60 -23.81 24.22
C ASP A 285 -52.08 -23.44 25.62
N ASN A 286 -51.02 -24.07 26.11
CA ASN A 286 -50.45 -23.79 27.42
C ASN A 286 -49.62 -22.50 27.48
N ASN A 287 -48.98 -22.11 26.38
CA ASN A 287 -48.06 -20.95 26.34
C ASN A 287 -48.60 -19.77 25.52
N LYS A 288 -49.67 -19.95 24.74
CA LYS A 288 -50.25 -18.95 23.84
C LYS A 288 -50.67 -17.65 24.54
N ASN A 289 -51.19 -17.75 25.78
CA ASN A 289 -51.67 -16.59 26.54
C ASN A 289 -50.53 -15.69 27.07
N ASN A 290 -49.30 -16.21 27.13
CA ASN A 290 -48.11 -15.50 27.61
C ASN A 290 -47.17 -15.10 26.46
N ALA A 291 -47.57 -15.28 25.19
CA ALA A 291 -46.80 -15.03 24.03
C ALA A 291 -47.09 -13.64 23.45
N VAL A 292 -46.04 -12.85 23.27
CA VAL A 292 -46.11 -11.52 22.62
C VAL A 292 -45.28 -11.55 21.33
N PRO A 293 -45.80 -11.04 20.20
CA PRO A 293 -45.08 -10.95 18.97
C PRO A 293 -43.76 -10.20 19.13
N CYS A 294 -42.65 -10.76 18.62
CA CYS A 294 -41.35 -10.10 18.62
C CYS A 294 -41.33 -8.88 17.73
N LYS A 295 -40.57 -7.87 18.15
CA LYS A 295 -40.16 -6.72 17.34
C LYS A 295 -38.70 -6.90 16.96
N LYS A 296 -38.25 -6.22 15.91
CA LYS A 296 -36.85 -6.27 15.48
C LYS A 296 -35.84 -5.94 16.60
N SER A 297 -36.26 -5.08 17.53
CA SER A 297 -35.42 -4.62 18.63
C SER A 297 -35.27 -5.59 19.81
N ASN A 298 -36.22 -6.53 19.97
CA ASN A 298 -36.23 -7.46 21.11
C ASN A 298 -36.20 -8.93 20.71
N CYS A 299 -36.15 -9.24 19.40
CA CYS A 299 -36.03 -10.62 18.93
C CYS A 299 -34.55 -11.04 18.88
N CYS A 300 -33.96 -11.24 20.04
CA CYS A 300 -32.58 -11.64 20.19
C CYS A 300 -32.39 -12.57 21.39
N ILE A 301 -31.35 -13.35 21.35
CA ILE A 301 -30.88 -14.17 22.49
C ILE A 301 -29.48 -13.70 22.90
N ASP A 302 -29.23 -13.74 24.18
CA ASP A 302 -27.91 -13.52 24.77
C ASP A 302 -27.12 -14.81 24.70
N VAL A 303 -25.88 -14.73 24.20
CA VAL A 303 -24.99 -15.88 24.04
C VAL A 303 -23.64 -15.53 24.63
N GLU A 304 -23.21 -16.34 25.59
CA GLU A 304 -21.84 -16.28 26.12
C GLU A 304 -20.89 -17.04 25.19
N GLY A 305 -19.76 -16.43 24.82
CA GLY A 305 -18.85 -17.02 23.85
C GLY A 305 -17.50 -16.32 23.77
N LEU A 306 -16.68 -16.79 22.84
CA LEU A 306 -15.40 -16.19 22.47
C LEU A 306 -15.55 -15.51 21.12
N TYR A 307 -15.46 -14.19 21.12
CA TYR A 307 -15.84 -13.40 19.97
C TYR A 307 -14.64 -12.72 19.29
N LEU A 308 -14.64 -12.76 17.95
CA LEU A 308 -13.73 -11.99 17.09
C LEU A 308 -14.54 -11.08 16.16
N PRO A 309 -14.06 -9.85 15.87
CA PRO A 309 -14.78 -8.90 15.01
C PRO A 309 -14.79 -9.34 13.54
N VAL A 310 -15.88 -9.03 12.84
CA VAL A 310 -16.03 -9.26 11.40
C VAL A 310 -15.97 -7.93 10.67
N PHE A 311 -15.01 -7.78 9.75
CA PHE A 311 -14.80 -6.57 8.96
C PHE A 311 -15.54 -6.61 7.62
N ASP A 312 -15.66 -7.79 7.01
CA ASP A 312 -16.46 -8.03 5.80
C ASP A 312 -17.44 -9.17 6.06
N LYS A 313 -18.73 -8.83 6.08
CA LYS A 313 -19.81 -9.77 6.37
C LYS A 313 -20.02 -10.80 5.27
N MET A 314 -19.73 -10.48 4.03
CA MET A 314 -19.91 -11.38 2.89
C MET A 314 -19.11 -12.68 3.05
N LEU A 315 -17.94 -12.60 3.68
CA LEU A 315 -17.11 -13.78 3.95
C LEU A 315 -17.65 -14.68 5.06
N PHE A 316 -18.67 -14.23 5.81
CA PHE A 316 -19.27 -14.92 6.96
C PHE A 316 -20.80 -15.02 6.84
N GLU A 317 -21.34 -15.06 5.61
CA GLU A 317 -22.80 -15.16 5.36
C GLU A 317 -23.44 -16.41 5.97
N ASP A 318 -22.69 -17.52 6.03
CA ASP A 318 -23.11 -18.78 6.61
C ASP A 318 -22.98 -18.84 8.13
N GLU A 319 -22.43 -17.79 8.76
CA GLU A 319 -22.17 -17.72 10.20
C GLU A 319 -23.21 -16.85 10.92
N LYS A 320 -23.48 -17.21 12.18
CA LYS A 320 -24.26 -16.34 13.06
C LYS A 320 -23.43 -15.12 13.44
N LEU A 321 -23.94 -13.92 13.13
CA LEU A 321 -23.28 -12.67 13.49
C LEU A 321 -23.90 -12.09 14.76
N PHE A 322 -23.05 -11.76 15.71
CA PHE A 322 -23.42 -11.24 17.02
C PHE A 322 -23.13 -9.75 17.13
N LYS A 323 -23.83 -9.07 18.04
CA LYS A 323 -23.69 -7.64 18.29
C LYS A 323 -23.84 -7.36 19.78
N GLU A 324 -23.29 -6.25 20.25
CA GLU A 324 -23.56 -5.73 21.60
C GLU A 324 -25.02 -5.28 21.73
N ASN A 325 -25.52 -4.54 20.73
CA ASN A 325 -26.91 -4.09 20.62
C ASN A 325 -27.30 -3.95 19.14
N LEU A 326 -28.59 -3.76 18.87
CA LEU A 326 -29.13 -3.71 17.50
C LEU A 326 -28.50 -2.58 16.67
N SER A 327 -28.17 -1.44 17.27
CA SER A 327 -27.60 -0.27 16.59
C SER A 327 -26.07 -0.34 16.41
N SER A 328 -25.39 -1.32 17.03
CA SER A 328 -23.95 -1.50 16.90
C SER A 328 -23.57 -1.74 15.45
N LYS A 329 -22.59 -0.97 14.97
CA LYS A 329 -22.02 -1.13 13.63
C LYS A 329 -21.15 -2.37 13.54
N GLU A 330 -20.42 -2.66 14.61
CA GLU A 330 -19.55 -3.81 14.75
C GLU A 330 -20.34 -5.10 14.87
N THR A 331 -19.85 -6.13 14.22
CA THR A 331 -20.39 -7.48 14.28
C THR A 331 -19.27 -8.46 14.57
N TYR A 332 -19.64 -9.56 15.21
CA TYR A 332 -18.70 -10.55 15.73
C TYR A 332 -19.13 -11.96 15.32
N VAL A 333 -18.15 -12.86 15.20
CA VAL A 333 -18.37 -14.30 15.10
C VAL A 333 -17.95 -14.97 16.40
N ASP A 334 -18.71 -16.00 16.81
CA ASP A 334 -18.33 -16.86 17.93
C ASP A 334 -17.39 -17.95 17.44
N ILE A 335 -16.22 -18.01 18.04
CA ILE A 335 -15.19 -19.00 17.72
C ILE A 335 -15.00 -20.06 18.79
N SER A 336 -15.87 -20.12 19.82
CA SER A 336 -15.74 -21.04 20.94
C SER A 336 -15.57 -22.51 20.51
N SER A 337 -16.28 -22.93 19.46
CA SER A 337 -16.19 -24.28 18.86
C SER A 337 -15.12 -24.41 17.77
N LYS A 338 -14.41 -23.33 17.41
CA LYS A 338 -13.50 -23.24 16.25
C LYS A 338 -12.01 -23.09 16.64
N LEU A 339 -11.71 -23.14 17.93
CA LEU A 339 -10.35 -22.86 18.45
C LEU A 339 -9.25 -23.77 17.89
N ASN A 340 -9.61 -24.96 17.45
CA ASN A 340 -8.69 -25.94 16.84
C ASN A 340 -8.99 -26.19 15.36
N ASP A 341 -9.92 -25.46 14.77
CA ASP A 341 -10.25 -25.56 13.35
C ASP A 341 -9.25 -24.74 12.52
N SER A 342 -8.23 -25.42 12.01
CA SER A 342 -7.14 -24.77 11.26
C SER A 342 -7.63 -24.08 9.98
N LEU A 343 -8.62 -24.66 9.31
CA LEU A 343 -9.16 -24.11 8.06
C LEU A 343 -9.96 -22.82 8.35
N TYR A 344 -10.78 -22.86 9.39
CA TYR A 344 -11.55 -21.69 9.82
C TYR A 344 -10.61 -20.54 10.27
N LEU A 345 -9.65 -20.84 11.11
CA LEU A 345 -8.70 -19.84 11.61
C LEU A 345 -7.85 -19.25 10.48
N LYS A 346 -7.42 -20.06 9.51
CA LYS A 346 -6.77 -19.58 8.30
C LYS A 346 -7.67 -18.59 7.54
N LYS A 347 -8.93 -18.98 7.26
CA LYS A 347 -9.92 -18.12 6.60
C LYS A 347 -10.09 -16.79 7.35
N TYR A 348 -10.19 -16.83 8.67
CA TYR A 348 -10.33 -15.63 9.50
C TYR A 348 -9.09 -14.74 9.46
N ILE A 349 -7.88 -15.29 9.55
CA ILE A 349 -6.63 -14.52 9.46
C ILE A 349 -6.50 -13.85 8.09
N ILE A 350 -6.78 -14.60 7.01
CA ILE A 350 -6.74 -14.06 5.65
C ILE A 350 -7.78 -12.93 5.48
N HIS A 351 -8.96 -13.07 6.10
CA HIS A 351 -9.97 -12.00 6.13
C HIS A 351 -9.42 -10.70 6.73
N ILE A 352 -8.75 -10.76 7.89
CA ILE A 352 -8.12 -9.58 8.49
C ILE A 352 -7.08 -8.99 7.53
N ILE A 353 -6.21 -9.83 6.97
CA ILE A 353 -5.13 -9.38 6.09
C ILE A 353 -5.69 -8.66 4.87
N LYS A 354 -6.66 -9.26 4.19
CA LYS A 354 -7.32 -8.64 3.02
C LYS A 354 -8.00 -7.32 3.38
N TYR A 355 -8.70 -7.27 4.50
CA TYR A 355 -9.36 -6.03 4.97
C TYR A 355 -8.37 -4.91 5.28
N ARG A 356 -7.18 -5.23 5.78
CA ARG A 356 -6.18 -4.25 6.21
C ARG A 356 -5.24 -3.79 5.08
N LEU A 357 -5.03 -4.61 4.06
CA LEU A 357 -4.06 -4.35 3.00
C LEU A 357 -4.72 -3.87 1.69
N ASN A 358 -6.01 -4.06 1.50
CA ASN A 358 -6.80 -3.54 0.39
C ASN A 358 -7.49 -2.22 0.77
#